data_1875f24760a9f22c0ac81ddd04e6b877
#
_entry.id   1875f24760a9f22c0ac81ddd04e6b877
#
_cell.length_a   1.000
_cell.length_b   1.000
_cell.length_c   1.000
_cell.angle_alpha   90.00
_cell.angle_beta   90.00
_cell.angle_gamma   90.00
#
_symmetry.space_group_name_H-M   'P 1'
#
loop_
_entity.id
_entity.type
_entity.pdbx_description
1 polymer ?
#
loop_
_entity_poly.entity_id
_entity_poly.type
_entity_poly.pdbx_seq_one_letter_code
_entity_poly.pdbx_strand_id
1 'polypeptide(L)'
;MNMRPLNKILAGAILITCCWMNLANATLINRGNGMIYDSVQNITWLQNANLSGTKMNWEDSLAWADSLSVGSFDDWRLSNPDPICGLAVYNCTVNELGHLFYNEFGLTQGQGVSSLFSGTNANFNLFINVQASVYWSGAEYAPLTASAWYFNTKTGIQSAGNKQKGLYYGWAVRDGDVVAVPAFRSLAIFGLGLLGLAACKRQGRQRAKLGAV
;
A
#
# COMPACT_ATOMS: atom_id res chain seq x y z
N MET A 1 -34.57 -51.72 -48.89
CA MET A 1 -33.29 -51.04 -48.80
C MET A 1 -33.54 -49.73 -48.05
N ASN A 2 -33.35 -49.79 -46.71
CA ASN A 2 -33.77 -48.71 -45.79
C ASN A 2 -32.53 -47.88 -45.44
N MET A 3 -32.51 -46.64 -45.87
CA MET A 3 -31.53 -45.66 -45.45
C MET A 3 -32.00 -44.91 -44.21
N ARG A 4 -31.24 -45.04 -43.07
CA ARG A 4 -31.48 -44.33 -41.84
C ARG A 4 -30.87 -42.90 -41.97
N PRO A 5 -31.55 -41.86 -41.49
CA PRO A 5 -30.97 -40.52 -41.47
C PRO A 5 -29.98 -40.36 -40.32
N LEU A 6 -28.83 -39.76 -40.64
CA LEU A 6 -27.73 -39.42 -39.73
C LEU A 6 -28.10 -38.17 -38.93
N ASN A 7 -28.32 -38.32 -37.63
CA ASN A 7 -28.53 -37.20 -36.73
C ASN A 7 -27.22 -36.45 -36.52
N LYS A 8 -27.14 -35.25 -37.06
CA LYS A 8 -26.04 -34.30 -36.78
C LYS A 8 -26.28 -33.64 -35.44
N ILE A 9 -25.53 -34.09 -34.42
CA ILE A 9 -25.44 -33.39 -33.13
C ILE A 9 -24.51 -32.21 -33.32
N LEU A 10 -25.08 -30.99 -33.35
CA LEU A 10 -24.34 -29.74 -33.32
C LEU A 10 -23.90 -29.50 -31.91
N ALA A 11 -22.64 -29.81 -31.59
CA ALA A 11 -22.00 -29.44 -30.33
C ALA A 11 -21.68 -27.95 -30.40
N GLY A 12 -22.52 -27.13 -29.78
CA GLY A 12 -22.24 -25.71 -29.59
C GLY A 12 -21.13 -25.51 -28.56
N ALA A 13 -19.92 -25.22 -29.02
CA ALA A 13 -18.82 -24.78 -28.16
C ALA A 13 -19.11 -23.34 -27.68
N ILE A 14 -19.54 -23.18 -26.43
CA ILE A 14 -19.62 -21.88 -25.77
C ILE A 14 -18.19 -21.49 -25.41
N LEU A 15 -17.57 -20.63 -26.22
CA LEU A 15 -16.33 -19.95 -25.86
C LEU A 15 -16.64 -18.92 -24.76
N ILE A 16 -16.39 -19.29 -23.51
CA ILE A 16 -16.34 -18.34 -22.40
C ILE A 16 -15.03 -17.58 -22.54
N THR A 17 -15.09 -16.44 -23.22
CA THR A 17 -13.99 -15.47 -23.22
C THR A 17 -13.96 -14.82 -21.84
N CYS A 18 -13.14 -15.35 -20.92
CA CYS A 18 -12.79 -14.65 -19.70
C CYS A 18 -12.07 -13.37 -20.10
N CYS A 19 -12.82 -12.28 -20.17
CA CYS A 19 -12.26 -10.94 -20.27
C CYS A 19 -11.53 -10.68 -18.94
N TRP A 20 -10.22 -10.88 -18.92
CA TRP A 20 -9.35 -10.46 -17.83
C TRP A 20 -9.34 -8.93 -17.88
N MET A 21 -10.31 -8.31 -17.23
CA MET A 21 -10.21 -6.90 -16.92
C MET A 21 -9.05 -6.78 -15.97
N ASN A 22 -7.90 -6.31 -16.46
CA ASN A 22 -6.88 -5.70 -15.63
C ASN A 22 -7.55 -4.47 -15.00
N LEU A 23 -8.14 -4.65 -13.83
CA LEU A 23 -8.45 -3.55 -12.95
C LEU A 23 -7.09 -2.91 -12.66
N ALA A 24 -6.83 -1.74 -13.21
CA ALA A 24 -5.76 -0.90 -12.74
C ALA A 24 -6.10 -0.61 -11.28
N ASN A 25 -5.56 -1.43 -10.36
CA ASN A 25 -5.67 -1.15 -8.95
C ASN A 25 -4.90 0.14 -8.71
N ALA A 26 -5.59 1.16 -8.20
CA ALA A 26 -4.91 2.34 -7.71
C ALA A 26 -3.89 1.88 -6.67
N THR A 27 -2.62 2.24 -6.87
CA THR A 27 -1.51 1.89 -5.97
C THR A 27 -1.65 2.65 -4.66
N LEU A 28 -2.13 3.93 -4.73
CA LEU A 28 -2.45 4.77 -3.60
C LEU A 28 -3.95 4.82 -3.36
N ILE A 29 -4.38 4.46 -2.17
CA ILE A 29 -5.79 4.33 -1.80
C ILE A 29 -6.09 5.23 -0.60
N ASN A 30 -6.99 6.19 -0.78
CA ASN A 30 -7.46 7.03 0.33
C ASN A 30 -8.33 6.19 1.28
N ARG A 31 -7.86 6.00 2.51
CA ARG A 31 -8.55 5.26 3.57
C ARG A 31 -9.41 6.14 4.47
N GLY A 32 -9.42 7.46 4.22
CA GLY A 32 -10.05 8.43 5.12
C GLY A 32 -9.22 8.71 6.38
N ASN A 33 -9.75 9.55 7.26
CA ASN A 33 -9.13 9.90 8.54
C ASN A 33 -7.67 10.38 8.43
N GLY A 34 -7.30 10.99 7.29
CA GLY A 34 -5.94 11.50 7.07
C GLY A 34 -4.91 10.43 6.69
N MET A 35 -5.33 9.31 6.11
CA MET A 35 -4.49 8.16 5.78
C MET A 35 -4.58 7.74 4.32
N ILE A 36 -3.43 7.55 3.66
CA ILE A 36 -3.31 7.08 2.28
C ILE A 36 -2.49 5.77 2.29
N TYR A 37 -3.11 4.67 1.90
CA TYR A 37 -2.45 3.38 1.81
C TYR A 37 -1.76 3.20 0.46
N ASP A 38 -0.50 2.84 0.50
CA ASP A 38 0.31 2.42 -0.65
C ASP A 38 0.33 0.89 -0.70
N SER A 39 -0.37 0.32 -1.66
CA SER A 39 -0.52 -1.13 -1.79
C SER A 39 0.73 -1.82 -2.35
N VAL A 40 1.63 -1.08 -3.01
CA VAL A 40 2.88 -1.60 -3.55
C VAL A 40 3.93 -1.75 -2.45
N GLN A 41 4.06 -0.72 -1.62
CA GLN A 41 5.02 -0.73 -0.52
C GLN A 41 4.45 -1.35 0.75
N ASN A 42 3.12 -1.61 0.80
CA ASN A 42 2.39 -2.10 1.97
C ASN A 42 2.61 -1.21 3.21
N ILE A 43 2.52 0.10 3.01
CA ILE A 43 2.60 1.12 4.08
C ILE A 43 1.43 2.09 3.98
N THR A 44 1.13 2.76 5.08
CA THR A 44 0.14 3.85 5.12
C THR A 44 0.83 5.16 5.42
N TRP A 45 0.69 6.13 4.53
CA TRP A 45 1.19 7.49 4.66
C TRP A 45 0.22 8.38 5.44
N LEU A 46 0.74 9.30 6.22
CA LEU A 46 -0.06 10.47 6.60
C LEU A 46 -0.42 11.29 5.35
N GLN A 47 -1.70 11.59 5.19
CA GLN A 47 -2.20 12.43 4.10
C GLN A 47 -1.60 13.84 4.16
N ASN A 48 -1.43 14.38 5.37
CA ASN A 48 -0.79 15.67 5.58
C ASN A 48 0.71 15.49 5.72
N ALA A 49 1.44 15.79 4.64
CA ALA A 49 2.89 15.66 4.56
C ALA A 49 3.67 16.65 5.45
N ASN A 50 2.98 17.60 6.07
CA ASN A 50 3.55 18.58 7.01
C ASN A 50 2.64 18.74 8.24
N LEU A 51 2.27 17.62 8.86
CA LEU A 51 1.39 17.64 10.03
C LEU A 51 2.06 18.31 11.24
N SER A 52 3.40 18.24 11.37
CA SER A 52 4.15 18.94 12.41
C SER A 52 4.10 20.47 12.26
N GLY A 53 3.82 20.98 11.05
CA GLY A 53 3.81 22.41 10.73
C GLY A 53 5.19 23.08 10.72
N THR A 54 6.27 22.36 11.08
CA THR A 54 7.60 22.94 11.26
C THR A 54 8.71 21.98 10.82
N LYS A 55 9.89 22.55 10.61
CA LYS A 55 11.13 21.79 10.42
C LYS A 55 11.74 21.45 11.77
N MET A 56 12.32 20.29 11.90
CA MET A 56 12.89 19.73 13.13
C MET A 56 14.29 19.17 12.83
N ASN A 57 15.11 19.04 13.86
CA ASN A 57 16.28 18.18 13.78
C ASN A 57 15.85 16.70 13.71
N TRP A 58 16.78 15.79 13.51
CA TRP A 58 16.44 14.42 13.24
C TRP A 58 15.80 13.69 14.43
N GLU A 59 16.37 13.88 15.63
CA GLU A 59 15.88 13.27 16.87
C GLU A 59 14.47 13.77 17.23
N ASP A 60 14.23 15.07 17.09
CA ASP A 60 12.90 15.66 17.30
C ASP A 60 11.89 15.13 16.27
N SER A 61 12.34 14.88 15.03
CA SER A 61 11.47 14.31 13.97
C SER A 61 11.10 12.86 14.28
N LEU A 62 12.02 12.05 14.80
CA LEU A 62 11.73 10.68 15.26
C LEU A 62 10.73 10.69 16.41
N ALA A 63 11.00 11.50 17.45
CA ALA A 63 10.13 11.62 18.61
C ALA A 63 8.74 12.14 18.24
N TRP A 64 8.66 13.09 17.30
CA TRP A 64 7.39 13.56 16.76
C TRP A 64 6.61 12.42 16.09
N ALA A 65 7.23 11.65 15.21
CA ALA A 65 6.56 10.54 14.50
C ALA A 65 6.06 9.48 15.50
N ASP A 66 6.89 9.07 16.45
CA ASP A 66 6.56 8.10 17.51
C ASP A 66 5.43 8.59 18.44
N SER A 67 5.27 9.91 18.60
CA SER A 67 4.21 10.49 19.42
C SER A 67 2.85 10.60 18.76
N LEU A 68 2.76 10.27 17.45
CA LEU A 68 1.52 10.44 16.69
C LEU A 68 0.48 9.40 17.05
N SER A 69 -0.76 9.85 17.17
CA SER A 69 -1.93 8.99 17.23
C SER A 69 -2.96 9.49 16.22
N VAL A 70 -3.08 8.76 15.11
CA VAL A 70 -3.97 9.11 13.99
C VAL A 70 -4.82 7.90 13.62
N GLY A 71 -6.14 8.07 13.58
CA GLY A 71 -7.07 7.02 13.21
C GLY A 71 -7.04 5.78 14.13
N SER A 72 -6.69 5.95 15.42
CA SER A 72 -6.50 4.89 16.42
C SER A 72 -5.21 4.08 16.24
N PHE A 73 -4.26 4.57 15.46
CA PHE A 73 -2.94 3.97 15.27
C PHE A 73 -1.88 4.86 15.92
N ASP A 74 -0.91 4.25 16.59
CA ASP A 74 0.19 4.89 17.33
C ASP A 74 1.56 4.33 16.95
N ASP A 75 1.63 3.55 15.86
CA ASP A 75 2.83 2.91 15.32
C ASP A 75 3.45 3.70 14.15
N TRP A 76 3.36 5.03 14.22
CA TRP A 76 3.90 5.92 13.19
C TRP A 76 5.40 6.08 13.30
N ARG A 77 6.07 6.12 12.17
CA ARG A 77 7.52 6.32 12.03
C ARG A 77 7.84 7.26 10.87
N LEU A 78 9.06 7.74 10.79
CA LEU A 78 9.55 8.37 9.56
C LEU A 78 9.71 7.31 8.45
N SER A 79 9.69 7.79 7.19
CA SER A 79 9.90 6.92 6.03
C SER A 79 11.29 6.29 6.03
N ASN A 80 11.39 5.06 5.54
CA ASN A 80 12.67 4.35 5.41
C ASN A 80 13.46 4.81 4.19
N PRO A 81 14.77 5.08 4.34
CA PRO A 81 15.68 5.22 3.21
C PRO A 81 16.04 3.83 2.66
N ASP A 82 16.67 3.79 1.50
CA ASP A 82 17.40 2.60 1.06
C ASP A 82 18.90 2.90 0.94
N PRO A 83 19.73 2.39 1.87
CA PRO A 83 21.18 2.59 1.85
C PRO A 83 21.87 2.04 0.59
N ILE A 84 21.27 1.03 -0.09
CA ILE A 84 21.83 0.43 -1.30
C ILE A 84 21.87 1.43 -2.44
N CYS A 85 20.93 2.36 -2.50
CA CYS A 85 20.96 3.43 -3.49
C CYS A 85 22.20 4.32 -3.37
N GLY A 86 22.76 4.44 -2.17
CA GLY A 86 23.94 5.29 -1.92
C GLY A 86 23.60 6.73 -1.55
N LEU A 87 24.69 7.52 -1.40
CA LEU A 87 24.64 8.92 -0.96
C LEU A 87 24.57 9.88 -2.16
N ALA A 88 23.78 10.93 -2.05
CA ALA A 88 23.60 11.98 -3.04
C ALA A 88 23.17 11.45 -4.42
N VAL A 89 22.19 10.53 -4.45
CA VAL A 89 21.74 9.86 -5.67
C VAL A 89 20.32 10.25 -6.05
N TYR A 90 20.09 10.24 -7.36
CA TYR A 90 18.76 10.30 -7.97
C TYR A 90 18.23 8.91 -8.31
N ASN A 91 16.96 8.85 -8.67
CA ASN A 91 16.30 7.63 -9.17
C ASN A 91 16.36 6.45 -8.18
N CYS A 92 16.48 6.71 -6.89
CA CYS A 92 16.32 5.71 -5.86
C CYS A 92 14.82 5.43 -5.66
N THR A 93 14.29 4.44 -6.36
CA THR A 93 12.86 4.09 -6.36
C THR A 93 12.52 3.02 -5.32
N VAL A 94 13.51 2.47 -4.64
CA VAL A 94 13.34 1.40 -3.63
C VAL A 94 13.19 1.95 -2.21
N ASN A 95 13.56 3.21 -1.95
CA ASN A 95 13.20 3.86 -0.70
C ASN A 95 11.74 4.36 -0.74
N GLU A 96 11.10 4.49 0.43
CA GLU A 96 9.67 4.80 0.50
C GLU A 96 9.31 6.15 -0.14
N LEU A 97 10.04 7.23 0.18
CA LEU A 97 9.80 8.55 -0.44
C LEU A 97 10.20 8.60 -1.91
N GLY A 98 11.24 7.88 -2.30
CA GLY A 98 11.65 7.81 -3.70
C GLY A 98 10.62 7.05 -4.55
N HIS A 99 10.05 5.96 -4.03
CA HIS A 99 8.93 5.27 -4.67
C HIS A 99 7.76 6.23 -4.88
N LEU A 100 7.34 6.92 -3.82
CA LEU A 100 6.25 7.89 -3.90
C LEU A 100 6.54 8.99 -4.93
N PHE A 101 7.77 9.53 -4.95
CA PHE A 101 8.19 10.61 -5.83
C PHE A 101 8.28 10.18 -7.30
N TYR A 102 8.99 9.08 -7.57
CA TYR A 102 9.29 8.67 -8.95
C TYR A 102 8.19 7.81 -9.56
N ASN A 103 7.64 6.85 -8.79
CA ASN A 103 6.69 5.88 -9.33
C ASN A 103 5.26 6.41 -9.21
N GLU A 104 4.86 6.91 -8.06
CA GLU A 104 3.48 7.32 -7.83
C GLU A 104 3.18 8.72 -8.37
N PHE A 105 4.08 9.67 -8.15
CA PHE A 105 3.93 11.04 -8.67
C PHE A 105 4.45 11.18 -10.11
N GLY A 106 5.20 10.20 -10.63
CA GLY A 106 5.73 10.20 -12.00
C GLY A 106 6.76 11.30 -12.26
N LEU A 107 7.41 11.80 -11.21
CA LEU A 107 8.45 12.81 -11.34
C LEU A 107 9.76 12.18 -11.82
N THR A 108 10.63 12.99 -12.42
CA THR A 108 11.95 12.58 -12.89
C THR A 108 13.06 13.33 -12.17
N GLN A 109 14.28 12.87 -12.32
CA GLN A 109 15.47 13.48 -11.76
C GLN A 109 15.52 15.00 -12.03
N GLY A 110 15.73 15.77 -10.98
CA GLY A 110 15.82 17.23 -11.04
C GLY A 110 14.48 17.97 -11.10
N GLN A 111 13.37 17.27 -11.30
CA GLN A 111 12.05 17.84 -11.10
C GLN A 111 11.73 17.94 -9.59
N GLY A 112 10.80 18.79 -9.24
CA GLY A 112 10.34 18.91 -7.86
C GLY A 112 8.83 18.79 -7.78
N VAL A 113 8.31 18.40 -6.61
CA VAL A 113 6.85 18.32 -6.35
C VAL A 113 6.14 19.65 -6.62
N SER A 114 6.85 20.77 -6.63
CA SER A 114 6.28 22.08 -6.99
C SER A 114 5.70 22.12 -8.42
N SER A 115 6.20 21.29 -9.33
CA SER A 115 5.62 21.16 -10.67
C SER A 115 4.22 20.56 -10.68
N LEU A 116 3.83 19.88 -9.59
CA LEU A 116 2.52 19.25 -9.43
C LEU A 116 1.48 20.13 -8.70
N PHE A 117 1.90 21.31 -8.21
CA PHE A 117 0.99 22.21 -7.47
C PHE A 117 -0.15 22.78 -8.35
N SER A 118 -0.05 22.60 -9.67
CA SER A 118 -1.14 22.91 -10.61
C SER A 118 -2.35 21.97 -10.50
N GLY A 119 -2.24 20.88 -9.73
CA GLY A 119 -3.34 19.96 -9.45
C GLY A 119 -3.68 18.95 -10.55
N THR A 120 -2.78 18.70 -11.49
CA THR A 120 -3.01 17.78 -12.63
C THR A 120 -2.70 16.31 -12.32
N ASN A 121 -1.99 16.01 -11.21
CA ASN A 121 -1.58 14.66 -10.84
C ASN A 121 -2.53 14.08 -9.79
N ALA A 122 -3.27 13.03 -10.16
CA ALA A 122 -4.29 12.42 -9.30
C ALA A 122 -3.70 11.81 -8.02
N ASN A 123 -2.54 11.15 -8.10
CA ASN A 123 -1.87 10.54 -6.95
C ASN A 123 -1.33 11.63 -5.99
N PHE A 124 -0.72 12.67 -6.54
CA PHE A 124 -0.26 13.80 -5.74
C PHE A 124 -1.41 14.50 -5.00
N ASN A 125 -2.56 14.64 -5.65
CA ASN A 125 -3.74 15.29 -5.08
C ASN A 125 -4.41 14.52 -3.93
N LEU A 126 -3.98 13.27 -3.68
CA LEU A 126 -4.38 12.53 -2.47
C LEU A 126 -3.74 13.12 -1.21
N PHE A 127 -2.63 13.82 -1.34
CA PHE A 127 -1.87 14.40 -0.24
C PHE A 127 -2.10 15.90 -0.10
N ILE A 128 -1.90 16.41 1.09
CA ILE A 128 -1.98 17.84 1.39
C ILE A 128 -0.69 18.32 2.05
N ASN A 129 -0.38 19.59 1.88
CA ASN A 129 0.78 20.27 2.48
C ASN A 129 2.13 19.62 2.13
N VAL A 130 2.26 18.97 0.97
CA VAL A 130 3.55 18.45 0.50
C VAL A 130 4.50 19.63 0.24
N GLN A 131 5.66 19.60 0.88
CA GLN A 131 6.68 20.65 0.76
C GLN A 131 7.68 20.30 -0.30
N ALA A 132 8.01 21.22 -1.22
CA ALA A 132 9.15 21.11 -2.12
C ALA A 132 10.45 21.40 -1.35
N SER A 133 10.86 20.46 -0.51
CA SER A 133 11.93 20.62 0.48
C SER A 133 12.55 19.25 0.84
N VAL A 134 13.31 19.24 1.92
CA VAL A 134 13.94 18.02 2.46
C VAL A 134 13.08 17.43 3.57
N TYR A 135 12.93 16.11 3.54
CA TYR A 135 12.28 15.31 4.55
C TYR A 135 13.27 14.31 5.17
N TRP A 136 13.30 14.23 6.50
CA TRP A 136 14.08 13.22 7.19
C TRP A 136 13.55 11.81 6.90
N SER A 137 14.49 10.84 6.82
CA SER A 137 14.18 9.41 6.87
C SER A 137 14.52 8.83 8.24
N GLY A 138 13.95 7.66 8.55
CA GLY A 138 14.00 7.06 9.88
C GLY A 138 15.30 6.36 10.27
N ALA A 139 16.37 6.46 9.47
CA ALA A 139 17.62 5.76 9.73
C ALA A 139 18.85 6.68 9.74
N GLU A 140 19.81 6.34 10.62
CA GLU A 140 21.13 6.96 10.61
C GLU A 140 21.90 6.61 9.33
N TYR A 141 22.79 7.50 8.93
CA TYR A 141 23.78 7.21 7.91
C TYR A 141 24.98 6.49 8.53
N ALA A 142 25.00 5.16 8.46
CA ALA A 142 25.96 4.32 9.16
C ALA A 142 27.45 4.69 8.96
N PRO A 143 27.92 5.16 7.78
CA PRO A 143 29.31 5.58 7.62
C PRO A 143 29.66 6.85 8.41
N LEU A 144 28.66 7.66 8.80
CA LEU A 144 28.86 8.88 9.61
C LEU A 144 27.64 9.03 10.54
N THR A 145 27.68 8.44 11.73
CA THR A 145 26.56 8.38 12.69
C THR A 145 26.08 9.73 13.22
N ALA A 146 26.85 10.82 13.02
CA ALA A 146 26.41 12.19 13.25
C ALA A 146 25.41 12.68 12.18
N SER A 147 25.15 11.89 11.16
CA SER A 147 24.22 12.19 10.06
C SER A 147 23.12 11.13 9.96
N ALA A 148 21.97 11.54 9.40
CA ALA A 148 20.86 10.67 9.08
C ALA A 148 20.44 10.86 7.63
N TRP A 149 19.79 9.86 7.08
CA TRP A 149 19.25 9.89 5.72
C TRP A 149 18.12 10.89 5.58
N TYR A 150 18.00 11.45 4.40
CA TYR A 150 16.89 12.30 3.99
C TYR A 150 16.53 12.09 2.51
N PHE A 151 15.35 12.51 2.13
CA PHE A 151 14.92 12.63 0.75
C PHE A 151 14.52 14.08 0.43
N ASN A 152 14.96 14.59 -0.71
CA ASN A 152 14.68 15.94 -1.16
C ASN A 152 13.61 15.94 -2.26
N THR A 153 12.39 16.27 -1.93
CA THR A 153 11.25 16.33 -2.86
C THR A 153 11.31 17.51 -3.84
N LYS A 154 12.24 18.43 -3.64
CA LYS A 154 12.52 19.50 -4.62
C LYS A 154 13.32 19.01 -5.83
N THR A 155 14.06 17.89 -5.68
CA THR A 155 15.01 17.44 -6.72
C THR A 155 14.96 15.93 -6.98
N GLY A 156 14.40 15.13 -6.07
CA GLY A 156 14.40 13.67 -6.12
C GLY A 156 15.66 13.02 -5.53
N ILE A 157 16.53 13.77 -4.85
CA ILE A 157 17.78 13.22 -4.30
C ILE A 157 17.53 12.53 -2.95
N GLN A 158 18.04 11.29 -2.79
CA GLN A 158 18.35 10.70 -1.50
C GLN A 158 19.77 11.10 -1.09
N SER A 159 19.96 11.52 0.15
CA SER A 159 21.28 11.85 0.70
C SER A 159 21.25 11.80 2.23
N ALA A 160 22.32 12.28 2.90
CA ALA A 160 22.41 12.36 4.34
C ALA A 160 22.79 13.77 4.82
N GLY A 161 22.29 14.14 6.00
CA GLY A 161 22.53 15.44 6.63
C GLY A 161 22.84 15.30 8.12
N ASN A 162 23.54 16.30 8.66
CA ASN A 162 23.89 16.31 10.09
C ASN A 162 22.60 16.36 10.95
N LYS A 163 22.47 15.43 11.89
CA LYS A 163 21.28 15.23 12.71
C LYS A 163 20.89 16.45 13.55
N GLN A 164 21.85 17.14 14.10
CA GLN A 164 21.65 18.28 15.01
C GLN A 164 21.48 19.61 14.29
N LYS A 165 22.17 19.79 13.14
CA LYS A 165 22.20 21.05 12.40
C LYS A 165 21.19 21.12 11.26
N GLY A 166 20.80 19.95 10.71
CA GLY A 166 19.77 19.87 9.70
C GLY A 166 18.40 20.15 10.31
N LEU A 167 17.65 21.08 9.73
CA LEU A 167 16.25 21.33 10.05
C LEU A 167 15.41 20.98 8.85
N TYR A 168 14.76 19.80 8.85
CA TYR A 168 13.96 19.29 7.75
C TYR A 168 12.57 18.89 8.23
N TYR A 169 11.68 18.61 7.31
CA TYR A 169 10.33 18.15 7.63
C TYR A 169 10.30 16.67 8.02
N GLY A 170 9.32 16.28 8.79
CA GLY A 170 8.94 14.90 9.00
C GLY A 170 7.70 14.55 8.16
N TRP A 171 7.71 13.42 7.49
CA TRP A 171 6.53 12.82 6.88
C TRP A 171 6.39 11.40 7.41
N ALA A 172 5.35 11.16 8.20
CA ALA A 172 5.19 9.89 8.88
C ALA A 172 4.45 8.87 8.01
N VAL A 173 4.87 7.62 8.21
CA VAL A 173 4.26 6.42 7.66
C VAL A 173 4.05 5.40 8.77
N ARG A 174 3.26 4.39 8.52
CA ARG A 174 3.16 3.17 9.31
C ARG A 174 3.13 1.95 8.40
N ASP A 175 3.51 0.79 8.95
CA ASP A 175 3.48 -0.45 8.18
C ASP A 175 2.04 -0.98 8.01
N GLY A 176 1.77 -1.56 6.86
CA GLY A 176 0.50 -2.21 6.54
C GLY A 176 -0.66 -1.26 6.23
N ASP A 177 -1.80 -1.89 5.94
CA ASP A 177 -3.07 -1.22 5.65
C ASP A 177 -3.81 -0.89 6.96
N VAL A 178 -4.65 0.15 6.92
CA VAL A 178 -5.53 0.58 8.02
C VAL A 178 -6.95 0.01 7.93
N VAL A 179 -7.25 -0.77 6.91
CA VAL A 179 -8.52 -1.47 6.83
C VAL A 179 -8.48 -2.64 7.80
N ALA A 180 -9.35 -2.61 8.82
CA ALA A 180 -9.55 -3.77 9.66
C ALA A 180 -9.92 -4.96 8.77
N VAL A 181 -9.03 -5.95 8.68
CA VAL A 181 -9.34 -7.22 8.00
C VAL A 181 -10.47 -7.87 8.80
N PRO A 182 -11.70 -7.99 8.26
CA PRO A 182 -12.75 -8.68 9.01
C PRO A 182 -12.30 -10.12 9.25
N ALA A 183 -12.08 -10.49 10.50
CA ALA A 183 -11.67 -11.83 10.91
C ALA A 183 -12.72 -12.94 10.62
N PHE A 184 -13.71 -12.65 9.77
CA PHE A 184 -14.96 -13.44 9.71
C PHE A 184 -15.10 -14.42 8.55
N ARG A 185 -14.09 -14.55 7.68
CA ARG A 185 -14.32 -15.47 6.54
C ARG A 185 -14.12 -16.95 6.87
N SER A 186 -13.40 -17.27 7.96
CA SER A 186 -13.14 -18.68 8.33
C SER A 186 -14.32 -19.34 9.07
N LEU A 187 -15.09 -18.63 9.88
CA LEU A 187 -16.21 -19.20 10.64
C LEU A 187 -17.43 -19.55 9.76
N ALA A 188 -17.67 -18.76 8.71
CA ALA A 188 -18.77 -19.04 7.78
C ALA A 188 -18.56 -20.34 6.98
N ILE A 189 -17.30 -20.63 6.61
CA ILE A 189 -16.96 -21.86 5.88
C ILE A 189 -17.08 -23.07 6.80
N PHE A 190 -16.66 -22.97 8.06
CA PHE A 190 -16.85 -24.03 9.07
C PHE A 190 -18.32 -24.29 9.37
N GLY A 191 -19.15 -23.25 9.47
CA GLY A 191 -20.59 -23.38 9.69
C GLY A 191 -21.30 -24.10 8.56
N LEU A 192 -20.98 -23.79 7.31
CA LEU A 192 -21.55 -24.46 6.13
C LEU A 192 -21.07 -25.92 6.00
N GLY A 193 -19.82 -26.21 6.36
CA GLY A 193 -19.28 -27.58 6.39
C GLY A 193 -20.02 -28.47 7.40
N LEU A 194 -20.30 -27.97 8.60
CA LEU A 194 -21.01 -28.71 9.64
C LEU A 194 -22.50 -28.95 9.29
N LEU A 195 -23.13 -27.98 8.64
CA LEU A 195 -24.52 -28.15 8.15
C LEU A 195 -24.58 -29.17 7.02
N GLY A 196 -23.60 -29.19 6.11
CA GLY A 196 -23.50 -30.21 5.07
C GLY A 196 -23.31 -31.63 5.61
N LEU A 197 -22.47 -31.82 6.62
CA LEU A 197 -22.25 -33.11 7.27
C LEU A 197 -23.50 -33.58 8.03
N ALA A 198 -24.24 -32.70 8.67
CA ALA A 198 -25.50 -33.03 9.34
C ALA A 198 -26.60 -33.46 8.36
N ALA A 199 -26.69 -32.82 7.18
CA ALA A 199 -27.63 -33.17 6.12
C ALA A 199 -27.30 -34.54 5.51
N CYS A 200 -26.03 -34.86 5.25
CA CYS A 200 -25.60 -36.17 4.75
C CYS A 200 -25.92 -37.30 5.74
N LYS A 201 -25.71 -37.08 7.04
CA LYS A 201 -26.01 -38.06 8.08
C LYS A 201 -27.52 -38.35 8.20
N ARG A 202 -28.37 -37.34 7.92
CA ARG A 202 -29.84 -37.49 7.95
C ARG A 202 -30.34 -38.27 6.74
N GLN A 203 -29.80 -38.10 5.56
CA GLN A 203 -30.15 -38.87 4.35
C GLN A 203 -29.73 -40.34 4.47
N GLY A 204 -28.56 -40.64 5.06
CA GLY A 204 -28.09 -42.00 5.30
C GLY A 204 -29.03 -42.78 6.23
N ARG A 205 -29.59 -42.14 7.27
CA ARG A 205 -30.55 -42.76 8.19
C ARG A 205 -31.92 -43.04 7.56
N GLN A 206 -32.36 -42.22 6.60
CA GLN A 206 -33.64 -42.46 5.91
C GLN A 206 -33.53 -43.62 4.91
N ARG A 207 -32.42 -43.79 4.21
CA ARG A 207 -32.20 -44.93 3.30
C ARG A 207 -32.08 -46.26 4.04
N ALA A 208 -31.51 -46.28 5.24
CA ALA A 208 -31.41 -47.49 6.05
C ALA A 208 -32.79 -47.98 6.60
N LYS A 209 -33.78 -47.08 6.73
CA LYS A 209 -35.15 -47.43 7.15
C LYS A 209 -36.03 -47.94 6.00
N LEU A 210 -35.75 -47.63 4.77
CA LEU A 210 -36.50 -48.07 3.58
C LEU A 210 -36.01 -49.39 2.98
N GLY A 211 -34.86 -49.92 3.41
CA GLY A 211 -34.31 -51.19 2.97
C GLY A 211 -34.56 -52.37 3.93
N ALA A 212 -35.44 -52.19 4.96
CA ALA A 212 -35.73 -53.19 5.97
C ALA A 212 -37.24 -53.59 6.01
N VAL A 213 -37.88 -53.59 4.81
CA VAL A 213 -39.24 -54.15 4.62
C VAL A 213 -39.18 -55.15 3.50
#